data_a4f76d01db18d5d7987f615e7bffeb14
#
_entry.id   a4f76d01db18d5d7987f615e7bffeb14
#
_cell.length_a   1.000
_cell.length_b   1.000
_cell.length_c   1.000
_cell.angle_alpha   90.00
_cell.angle_beta   90.00
_cell.angle_gamma   90.00
#
_symmetry.space_group_name_H-M   'P 1'
#
loop_
_entity.id
_entity.type
_entity.pdbx_description
1 polymer ?
#
loop_
_entity_poly.entity_id
_entity_poly.type
_entity_poly.pdbx_seq_one_letter_code
_entity_poly.pdbx_strand_id
1 'polypeptide(L)'
;MGVDISSSALKLVELSETGKGAYRLERYAVEPLAKDVVADGNIANLDQVADALRRAHKRLGSRNRNVALALPAAMVITKKIIVPTGQTEEELELQVETEANQYIPFALDEVNLDFQILGPAPNNADEVEVLIAASRKEKVEDRVAIAEAAGLKPRVMDVESYATEEAFQMIAPSLPANGRDQNIALVDIGAHVMHFYVLRNNQILFSRDQAFGGNQLTHEIQRAFNLSPEEAESAKKNAGLPENYDADVLQPFMETLALEITRALQFFFTSTSYSQVDQVVLTGGCALVPGLDELVAKRAGVNAIVGNPFANMSVSDRIRPRQLAADAPVLLIGCGLALRSFN
;
A
#
# COMPACT_ATOMS: atom_id res chain seq x y z
N MET A 1 -1.05 -15.73 -2.96
CA MET A 1 -1.60 -14.67 -3.84
C MET A 1 -1.99 -13.48 -2.98
N GLY A 2 -1.53 -12.28 -3.33
CA GLY A 2 -1.91 -11.04 -2.64
C GLY A 2 -3.22 -10.48 -3.20
N VAL A 3 -4.08 -9.98 -2.32
CA VAL A 3 -5.35 -9.32 -2.66
C VAL A 3 -5.43 -8.00 -1.91
N ASP A 4 -5.31 -6.91 -2.64
CA ASP A 4 -5.47 -5.54 -2.16
C ASP A 4 -6.89 -5.06 -2.45
N ILE A 5 -7.60 -4.61 -1.41
CA ILE A 5 -8.97 -4.07 -1.47
C ILE A 5 -8.90 -2.56 -1.19
N SER A 6 -8.78 -1.77 -2.25
CA SER A 6 -8.76 -0.30 -2.12
C SER A 6 -10.10 0.33 -2.47
N SER A 7 -10.22 1.64 -2.27
CA SER A 7 -11.48 2.38 -2.48
C SER A 7 -11.98 2.39 -3.94
N SER A 8 -11.08 2.21 -4.91
CA SER A 8 -11.41 2.33 -6.33
C SER A 8 -11.28 1.03 -7.12
N ALA A 9 -10.56 0.03 -6.59
CA ALA A 9 -10.28 -1.21 -7.30
C ALA A 9 -9.83 -2.33 -6.36
N LEU A 10 -10.05 -3.57 -6.78
CA LEU A 10 -9.37 -4.75 -6.26
C LEU A 10 -8.15 -5.03 -7.13
N LYS A 11 -7.05 -5.41 -6.50
CA LYS A 11 -5.81 -5.76 -7.18
C LYS A 11 -5.33 -7.11 -6.69
N LEU A 12 -5.13 -8.03 -7.60
CA LEU A 12 -4.68 -9.38 -7.33
C LEU A 12 -3.30 -9.57 -7.95
N VAL A 13 -2.37 -10.12 -7.19
CA VAL A 13 -1.01 -10.44 -7.65
C VAL A 13 -0.68 -11.88 -7.27
N GLU A 14 -0.25 -12.68 -8.23
CA GLU A 14 0.23 -14.04 -8.02
C GLU A 14 1.70 -14.12 -8.39
N LEU A 15 2.52 -14.46 -7.41
CA LEU A 15 3.95 -14.69 -7.56
C LEU A 15 4.28 -16.17 -7.39
N SER A 16 5.37 -16.61 -8.01
CA SER A 16 6.06 -17.87 -7.73
C SER A 16 7.52 -17.59 -7.38
N GLU A 17 8.09 -18.42 -6.52
CA GLU A 17 9.51 -18.40 -6.21
C GLU A 17 10.25 -19.23 -7.25
N THR A 18 11.27 -18.65 -7.89
CA THR A 18 12.10 -19.32 -8.92
C THR A 18 13.48 -19.70 -8.40
N GLY A 19 13.86 -19.20 -7.23
CA GLY A 19 15.11 -19.46 -6.52
C GLY A 19 15.10 -18.65 -5.23
N LYS A 20 15.98 -18.92 -4.29
CA LYS A 20 16.00 -18.24 -2.99
C LYS A 20 16.02 -16.71 -3.17
N GLY A 21 14.93 -16.06 -2.80
CA GLY A 21 14.74 -14.59 -2.92
C GLY A 21 14.55 -14.09 -4.35
N ALA A 22 14.34 -14.97 -5.34
CA ALA A 22 14.03 -14.61 -6.72
C ALA A 22 12.58 -14.99 -7.04
N TYR A 23 11.81 -14.02 -7.52
CA TYR A 23 10.39 -14.18 -7.77
C TYR A 23 10.04 -13.99 -9.23
N ARG A 24 8.91 -14.59 -9.62
CA ARG A 24 8.29 -14.42 -10.94
C ARG A 24 6.87 -13.94 -10.78
N LEU A 25 6.51 -12.91 -11.53
CA LEU A 25 5.11 -12.50 -11.67
C LEU A 25 4.38 -13.45 -12.61
N GLU A 26 3.51 -14.29 -12.04
CA GLU A 26 2.75 -15.27 -12.80
C GLU A 26 1.50 -14.66 -13.42
N ARG A 27 0.76 -13.88 -12.64
CA ARG A 27 -0.51 -13.24 -13.02
C ARG A 27 -0.78 -12.02 -12.16
N TYR A 28 -1.56 -11.10 -12.72
CA TYR A 28 -2.19 -10.02 -11.95
C TYR A 28 -3.55 -9.67 -12.55
N ALA A 29 -4.38 -9.02 -11.77
CA ALA A 29 -5.64 -8.45 -12.20
C ALA A 29 -5.93 -7.16 -11.43
N VAL A 30 -6.51 -6.18 -12.12
CA VAL A 30 -7.08 -4.97 -11.55
C VAL A 30 -8.57 -4.96 -11.90
N GLU A 31 -9.44 -5.00 -10.90
CA GLU A 31 -10.89 -4.97 -11.05
C GLU A 31 -11.44 -3.70 -10.44
N PRO A 32 -12.06 -2.80 -11.21
CA PRO A 32 -12.67 -1.59 -10.68
C PRO A 32 -13.79 -1.93 -9.68
N LEU A 33 -13.90 -1.13 -8.63
CA LEU A 33 -15.02 -1.13 -7.70
C LEU A 33 -15.99 0.01 -8.03
N ALA A 34 -17.26 -0.19 -7.74
CA ALA A 34 -18.25 0.87 -7.78
C ALA A 34 -17.92 1.94 -6.71
N LYS A 35 -18.36 3.16 -6.97
CA LYS A 35 -18.19 4.27 -6.05
C LYS A 35 -18.81 3.95 -4.69
N ASP A 36 -18.15 4.38 -3.62
CA ASP A 36 -18.61 4.29 -2.23
C ASP A 36 -18.82 2.86 -1.69
N VAL A 37 -18.40 1.83 -2.41
CA VAL A 37 -18.42 0.43 -1.94
C VAL A 37 -17.35 0.19 -0.86
N VAL A 38 -16.23 0.88 -0.97
CA VAL A 38 -15.19 0.98 0.06
C VAL A 38 -14.90 2.47 0.29
N ALA A 39 -15.14 2.95 1.51
CA ALA A 39 -14.93 4.34 1.90
C ALA A 39 -14.07 4.41 3.16
N ASP A 40 -13.01 5.20 3.14
CA ASP A 40 -12.06 5.35 4.25
C ASP A 40 -11.57 4.01 4.82
N GLY A 41 -11.30 3.05 3.92
CA GLY A 41 -10.90 1.69 4.26
C GLY A 41 -12.02 0.79 4.81
N ASN A 42 -13.21 1.35 5.12
CA ASN A 42 -14.37 0.57 5.54
C ASN A 42 -15.11 0.01 4.32
N ILE A 43 -15.56 -1.22 4.44
CA ILE A 43 -16.32 -1.89 3.38
C ILE A 43 -17.80 -1.65 3.65
N ALA A 44 -18.43 -0.82 2.80
CA ALA A 44 -19.83 -0.45 2.94
C ALA A 44 -20.78 -1.53 2.36
N ASN A 45 -20.28 -2.36 1.43
CA ASN A 45 -21.07 -3.42 0.80
C ASN A 45 -20.20 -4.65 0.53
N LEU A 46 -20.27 -5.63 1.44
CA LEU A 46 -19.48 -6.87 1.36
C LEU A 46 -19.81 -7.69 0.10
N ASP A 47 -21.09 -7.80 -0.26
CA ASP A 47 -21.53 -8.61 -1.40
C ASP A 47 -20.96 -8.08 -2.72
N GLN A 48 -21.00 -6.76 -2.92
CA GLN A 48 -20.45 -6.14 -4.14
C GLN A 48 -18.93 -6.35 -4.23
N VAL A 49 -18.20 -6.25 -3.11
CA VAL A 49 -16.74 -6.49 -3.08
C VAL A 49 -16.45 -7.97 -3.33
N ALA A 50 -17.21 -8.89 -2.72
CA ALA A 50 -17.05 -10.33 -2.94
C ALA A 50 -17.32 -10.73 -4.40
N ASP A 51 -18.35 -10.16 -5.01
CA ASP A 51 -18.65 -10.37 -6.43
C ASP A 51 -17.56 -9.84 -7.35
N ALA A 52 -17.03 -8.64 -7.05
CA ALA A 52 -15.90 -8.07 -7.78
C ALA A 52 -14.64 -8.96 -7.62
N LEU A 53 -14.36 -9.45 -6.42
CA LEU A 53 -13.24 -10.35 -6.14
C LEU A 53 -13.38 -11.69 -6.88
N ARG A 54 -14.59 -12.24 -6.94
CA ARG A 54 -14.91 -13.45 -7.69
C ARG A 54 -14.66 -13.25 -9.19
N ARG A 55 -15.11 -12.12 -9.76
CA ARG A 55 -14.85 -11.76 -11.17
C ARG A 55 -13.36 -11.59 -11.43
N ALA A 56 -12.65 -10.87 -10.57
CA ALA A 56 -11.21 -10.66 -10.69
C ALA A 56 -10.44 -11.98 -10.66
N HIS A 57 -10.72 -12.87 -9.70
CA HIS A 57 -10.09 -14.19 -9.60
C HIS A 57 -10.39 -15.09 -10.81
N LYS A 58 -11.64 -15.07 -11.30
CA LYS A 58 -12.01 -15.79 -12.53
C LYS A 58 -11.25 -15.28 -13.73
N ARG A 59 -11.11 -13.95 -13.89
CA ARG A 59 -10.35 -13.31 -14.98
C ARG A 59 -8.87 -13.59 -14.88
N LEU A 60 -8.32 -13.62 -13.67
CA LEU A 60 -6.94 -14.00 -13.39
C LEU A 60 -6.62 -15.42 -13.89
N GLY A 61 -7.58 -16.32 -13.82
CA GLY A 61 -7.44 -17.70 -14.27
C GLY A 61 -6.48 -18.52 -13.42
N SER A 62 -6.29 -18.13 -12.14
CA SER A 62 -5.48 -18.87 -11.18
C SER A 62 -6.25 -20.04 -10.59
N ARG A 63 -5.52 -21.12 -10.27
CA ARG A 63 -6.04 -22.24 -9.48
C ARG A 63 -5.73 -22.06 -7.98
N ASN A 64 -4.83 -21.15 -7.64
CA ASN A 64 -4.50 -20.84 -6.27
C ASN A 64 -5.67 -20.11 -5.60
N ARG A 65 -6.13 -20.62 -4.48
CA ARG A 65 -7.20 -20.04 -3.68
C ARG A 65 -6.71 -19.45 -2.35
N ASN A 66 -5.45 -19.73 -1.97
CA ASN A 66 -4.88 -19.16 -0.76
C ASN A 66 -4.53 -17.69 -1.00
N VAL A 67 -5.02 -16.82 -0.12
CA VAL A 67 -4.83 -15.37 -0.25
C VAL A 67 -4.27 -14.76 1.03
N ALA A 68 -3.45 -13.74 0.83
CA ALA A 68 -3.09 -12.76 1.84
C ALA A 68 -3.89 -11.48 1.56
N LEU A 69 -4.47 -10.92 2.59
CA LEU A 69 -5.24 -9.68 2.61
C LEU A 69 -4.56 -8.70 3.56
N ALA A 70 -4.97 -7.44 3.53
CA ALA A 70 -4.49 -6.43 4.48
C ALA A 70 -5.62 -5.59 5.04
N LEU A 71 -5.36 -5.06 6.24
CA LEU A 71 -6.12 -3.98 6.84
C LEU A 71 -5.44 -2.64 6.52
N PRO A 72 -6.19 -1.55 6.27
CA PRO A 72 -5.64 -0.21 6.26
C PRO A 72 -4.88 0.09 7.55
N ALA A 73 -3.74 0.77 7.44
CA ALA A 73 -2.92 1.09 8.62
C ALA A 73 -3.69 1.87 9.69
N ALA A 74 -4.62 2.73 9.27
CA ALA A 74 -5.49 3.50 10.18
C ALA A 74 -6.45 2.63 11.02
N MET A 75 -6.66 1.36 10.66
CA MET A 75 -7.51 0.41 11.37
C MET A 75 -6.73 -0.50 12.32
N VAL A 76 -5.41 -0.36 12.38
CA VAL A 76 -4.54 -1.20 13.20
C VAL A 76 -3.78 -0.33 14.18
N ILE A 77 -3.88 -0.67 15.44
CA ILE A 77 -3.08 -0.06 16.50
C ILE A 77 -1.79 -0.86 16.60
N THR A 78 -0.66 -0.22 16.38
CA THR A 78 0.64 -0.85 16.53
C THR A 78 1.45 -0.18 17.61
N LYS A 79 2.17 -0.96 18.40
CA LYS A 79 3.07 -0.46 19.43
C LYS A 79 4.28 -1.37 19.61
N LYS A 80 5.43 -0.78 19.76
CA LYS A 80 6.64 -1.48 20.17
C LYS A 80 6.78 -1.40 21.67
N ILE A 81 7.05 -2.55 22.29
CA ILE A 81 7.36 -2.69 23.72
C ILE A 81 8.72 -3.36 23.88
N ILE A 82 9.34 -3.18 25.04
CA ILE A 82 10.59 -3.86 25.40
C ILE A 82 10.27 -4.81 26.53
N VAL A 83 10.66 -6.07 26.37
CA VAL A 83 10.42 -7.14 27.35
C VAL A 83 11.70 -7.93 27.62
N PRO A 84 11.88 -8.56 28.79
CA PRO A 84 13.02 -9.41 29.08
C PRO A 84 13.14 -10.60 28.09
N THR A 85 14.37 -10.98 27.77
CA THR A 85 14.63 -12.22 26.99
C THR A 85 14.35 -13.48 27.81
N GLY A 86 14.20 -14.62 27.12
CA GLY A 86 14.09 -15.94 27.78
C GLY A 86 12.71 -16.28 28.32
N GLN A 87 11.70 -15.48 28.04
CA GLN A 87 10.31 -15.79 28.34
C GLN A 87 9.81 -16.93 27.43
N THR A 88 8.93 -17.75 27.95
CA THR A 88 8.15 -18.70 27.15
C THR A 88 7.11 -17.95 26.30
N GLU A 89 6.60 -18.59 25.26
CA GLU A 89 5.54 -18.01 24.41
C GLU A 89 4.31 -17.60 25.23
N GLU A 90 3.89 -18.46 26.18
CA GLU A 90 2.74 -18.19 27.08
C GLU A 90 2.98 -16.99 28.00
N GLU A 91 4.19 -16.84 28.55
CA GLU A 91 4.55 -15.68 29.38
C GLU A 91 4.57 -14.39 28.57
N LEU A 92 5.07 -14.47 27.34
CA LEU A 92 5.10 -13.33 26.44
C LEU A 92 3.70 -12.92 26.00
N GLU A 93 2.82 -13.88 25.65
CA GLU A 93 1.42 -13.61 25.33
C GLU A 93 0.71 -12.88 26.49
N LEU A 94 0.85 -13.37 27.71
CA LEU A 94 0.23 -12.74 28.89
C LEU A 94 0.77 -11.32 29.13
N GLN A 95 2.07 -11.10 28.91
CA GLN A 95 2.66 -9.78 29.00
C GLN A 95 2.18 -8.84 27.91
N VAL A 96 2.10 -9.32 26.67
CA VAL A 96 1.56 -8.58 25.52
C VAL A 96 0.11 -8.17 25.76
N GLU A 97 -0.74 -9.10 26.26
CA GLU A 97 -2.14 -8.78 26.61
C GLU A 97 -2.22 -7.71 27.71
N THR A 98 -1.38 -7.83 28.74
CA THR A 98 -1.34 -6.88 29.85
C THR A 98 -0.93 -5.48 29.37
N GLU A 99 0.09 -5.40 28.53
CA GLU A 99 0.54 -4.15 27.92
C GLU A 99 -0.52 -3.59 26.97
N ALA A 100 -1.07 -4.44 26.10
CA ALA A 100 -2.09 -4.05 25.12
C ALA A 100 -3.32 -3.40 25.80
N ASN A 101 -3.76 -3.93 26.93
CA ASN A 101 -4.92 -3.43 27.68
C ASN A 101 -4.74 -1.99 28.20
N GLN A 102 -3.51 -1.47 28.24
CA GLN A 102 -3.25 -0.11 28.72
C GLN A 102 -3.49 0.96 27.63
N TYR A 103 -3.38 0.61 26.36
CA TYR A 103 -3.45 1.59 25.26
C TYR A 103 -4.43 1.23 24.13
N ILE A 104 -4.97 0.01 24.08
CA ILE A 104 -6.04 -0.33 23.15
C ILE A 104 -7.35 0.21 23.75
N PRO A 105 -8.07 1.11 23.02
CA PRO A 105 -9.29 1.74 23.53
C PRO A 105 -10.54 0.85 23.37
N PHE A 106 -10.35 -0.45 23.21
CA PHE A 106 -11.39 -1.47 23.03
C PHE A 106 -11.17 -2.60 24.01
N ALA A 107 -12.21 -3.34 24.34
CA ALA A 107 -12.08 -4.58 25.12
C ALA A 107 -11.27 -5.62 24.32
N LEU A 108 -10.39 -6.37 25.00
CA LEU A 108 -9.52 -7.34 24.32
C LEU A 108 -10.29 -8.46 23.62
N ASP A 109 -11.49 -8.77 24.09
CA ASP A 109 -12.40 -9.74 23.43
C ASP A 109 -13.04 -9.20 22.14
N GLU A 110 -12.97 -7.89 21.88
CA GLU A 110 -13.46 -7.25 20.66
C GLU A 110 -12.36 -7.06 19.60
N VAL A 111 -11.08 -7.38 19.92
CA VAL A 111 -9.96 -7.19 19.01
C VAL A 111 -9.27 -8.50 18.65
N ASN A 112 -8.69 -8.55 17.47
CA ASN A 112 -7.63 -9.50 17.15
C ASN A 112 -6.30 -8.84 17.54
N LEU A 113 -5.54 -9.54 18.36
CA LEU A 113 -4.23 -9.14 18.84
C LEU A 113 -3.19 -10.13 18.33
N ASP A 114 -2.08 -9.61 17.83
CA ASP A 114 -0.94 -10.41 17.39
C ASP A 114 0.36 -9.69 17.76
N PHE A 115 1.47 -10.41 17.84
CA PHE A 115 2.76 -9.81 18.15
C PHE A 115 3.91 -10.50 17.43
N GLN A 116 4.99 -9.77 17.25
CA GLN A 116 6.23 -10.27 16.65
C GLN A 116 7.45 -9.78 17.42
N ILE A 117 8.36 -10.69 17.75
CA ILE A 117 9.68 -10.34 18.29
C ILE A 117 10.52 -9.76 17.13
N LEU A 118 10.94 -8.50 17.26
CA LEU A 118 11.75 -7.82 16.26
C LEU A 118 13.25 -8.09 16.40
N GLY A 119 13.71 -8.38 17.62
CA GLY A 119 15.11 -8.65 17.93
C GLY A 119 15.57 -8.03 19.24
N PRO A 120 16.88 -8.03 19.52
CA PRO A 120 17.43 -7.43 20.75
C PRO A 120 17.08 -5.94 20.86
N ALA A 121 16.75 -5.50 22.07
CA ALA A 121 16.52 -4.08 22.33
C ALA A 121 17.82 -3.26 22.11
N PRO A 122 17.74 -2.03 21.57
CA PRO A 122 18.92 -1.24 21.17
C PRO A 122 19.94 -0.99 22.29
N ASN A 123 19.50 -0.97 23.55
CA ASN A 123 20.33 -0.56 24.68
C ASN A 123 20.58 -1.66 25.71
N ASN A 124 20.00 -2.85 25.55
CA ASN A 124 20.12 -3.94 26.51
C ASN A 124 20.00 -5.31 25.81
N ALA A 125 21.04 -6.12 25.85
CA ALA A 125 21.05 -7.46 25.24
C ALA A 125 20.16 -8.49 25.98
N ASP A 126 19.80 -8.20 27.23
CA ASP A 126 18.91 -9.06 28.05
C ASP A 126 17.42 -8.73 27.81
N GLU A 127 17.13 -7.84 26.85
CA GLU A 127 15.79 -7.43 26.46
C GLU A 127 15.57 -7.58 24.96
N VAL A 128 14.31 -7.76 24.56
CA VAL A 128 13.89 -7.81 23.15
C VAL A 128 12.80 -6.78 22.88
N GLU A 129 12.85 -6.23 21.67
CA GLU A 129 11.78 -5.38 21.15
C GLU A 129 10.68 -6.27 20.54
N VAL A 130 9.43 -6.04 20.96
CA VAL A 130 8.25 -6.75 20.48
C VAL A 130 7.30 -5.75 19.85
N LEU A 131 6.90 -6.01 18.62
CA LEU A 131 5.84 -5.28 17.94
C LEU A 131 4.49 -5.94 18.30
N ILE A 132 3.57 -5.14 18.79
CA ILE A 132 2.18 -5.52 19.01
C ILE A 132 1.34 -4.90 17.91
N ALA A 133 0.40 -5.67 17.35
CA ALA A 133 -0.59 -5.21 16.39
C ALA A 133 -1.99 -5.62 16.86
N ALA A 134 -2.94 -4.70 16.86
CA ALA A 134 -4.30 -4.96 17.24
C ALA A 134 -5.30 -4.27 16.30
N SER A 135 -6.35 -4.98 15.94
CA SER A 135 -7.47 -4.43 15.17
C SER A 135 -8.79 -4.98 15.65
N ARG A 136 -9.87 -4.24 15.47
CA ARG A 136 -11.21 -4.74 15.79
C ARG A 136 -11.53 -5.99 14.98
N LYS A 137 -12.08 -7.02 15.63
CA LYS A 137 -12.45 -8.28 15.00
C LYS A 137 -13.33 -8.09 13.77
N GLU A 138 -14.34 -7.23 13.86
CA GLU A 138 -15.23 -6.86 12.75
C GLU A 138 -14.46 -6.50 11.46
N LYS A 139 -13.35 -5.76 11.55
CA LYS A 139 -12.57 -5.33 10.37
C LYS A 139 -11.82 -6.48 9.70
N VAL A 140 -11.39 -7.45 10.49
CA VAL A 140 -10.78 -8.68 9.99
C VAL A 140 -11.85 -9.59 9.39
N GLU A 141 -12.95 -9.81 10.11
CA GLU A 141 -14.07 -10.69 9.71
C GLU A 141 -14.70 -10.24 8.38
N ASP A 142 -14.89 -8.93 8.17
CA ASP A 142 -15.40 -8.39 6.90
C ASP A 142 -14.55 -8.85 5.71
N ARG A 143 -13.22 -8.78 5.82
CA ARG A 143 -12.31 -9.17 4.74
C ARG A 143 -12.23 -10.68 4.55
N VAL A 144 -12.27 -11.42 5.64
CA VAL A 144 -12.36 -12.88 5.63
C VAL A 144 -13.63 -13.32 4.92
N ALA A 145 -14.79 -12.77 5.32
CA ALA A 145 -16.09 -13.08 4.72
C ALA A 145 -16.13 -12.79 3.21
N ILE A 146 -15.55 -11.65 2.76
CA ILE A 146 -15.44 -11.32 1.34
C ILE A 146 -14.62 -12.36 0.58
N ALA A 147 -13.47 -12.76 1.12
CA ALA A 147 -12.61 -13.73 0.46
C ALA A 147 -13.30 -15.11 0.38
N GLU A 148 -13.94 -15.55 1.44
CA GLU A 148 -14.67 -16.83 1.51
C GLU A 148 -15.88 -16.82 0.57
N ALA A 149 -16.66 -15.74 0.54
CA ALA A 149 -17.77 -15.57 -0.40
C ALA A 149 -17.31 -15.57 -1.86
N ALA A 150 -16.10 -15.09 -2.15
CA ALA A 150 -15.48 -15.21 -3.47
C ALA A 150 -14.91 -16.60 -3.78
N GLY A 151 -14.96 -17.56 -2.84
CA GLY A 151 -14.45 -18.92 -2.96
C GLY A 151 -12.94 -19.02 -2.75
N LEU A 152 -12.33 -18.02 -2.09
CA LEU A 152 -10.92 -17.98 -1.72
C LEU A 152 -10.72 -18.39 -0.25
N LYS A 153 -9.48 -18.67 0.11
CA LYS A 153 -9.09 -19.09 1.47
C LYS A 153 -8.12 -18.06 2.04
N PRO A 154 -8.57 -17.17 2.91
CA PRO A 154 -7.69 -16.23 3.59
C PRO A 154 -6.74 -17.01 4.51
N ARG A 155 -5.44 -16.75 4.37
CA ARG A 155 -4.37 -17.37 5.13
C ARG A 155 -3.59 -16.38 5.98
N VAL A 156 -3.50 -15.16 5.49
CA VAL A 156 -2.78 -14.07 6.13
C VAL A 156 -3.66 -12.84 6.12
N MET A 157 -3.74 -12.15 7.25
CA MET A 157 -4.26 -10.80 7.37
C MET A 157 -3.11 -9.89 7.80
N ASP A 158 -2.63 -9.09 6.88
CA ASP A 158 -1.50 -8.19 7.06
C ASP A 158 -1.99 -6.75 7.31
N VAL A 159 -1.07 -5.81 7.37
CA VAL A 159 -1.33 -4.36 7.37
C VAL A 159 -0.77 -3.76 6.09
N GLU A 160 -1.50 -2.85 5.44
CA GLU A 160 -1.10 -2.24 4.16
C GLU A 160 0.31 -1.61 4.22
N SER A 161 0.69 -0.99 5.35
CA SER A 161 2.02 -0.42 5.52
C SER A 161 3.13 -1.48 5.52
N TYR A 162 2.92 -2.63 6.14
CA TYR A 162 3.90 -3.72 6.13
C TYR A 162 3.95 -4.43 4.78
N ALA A 163 2.81 -4.58 4.10
CA ALA A 163 2.80 -5.06 2.72
C ALA A 163 3.55 -4.09 1.78
N THR A 164 3.43 -2.78 2.02
CA THR A 164 4.18 -1.75 1.28
C THR A 164 5.68 -1.87 1.55
N GLU A 165 6.10 -2.09 2.79
CA GLU A 165 7.50 -2.32 3.19
C GLU A 165 8.08 -3.56 2.49
N GLU A 166 7.34 -4.68 2.47
CA GLU A 166 7.75 -5.88 1.75
C GLU A 166 7.88 -5.64 0.23
N ALA A 167 6.93 -4.95 -0.37
CA ALA A 167 7.00 -4.64 -1.81
C ALA A 167 8.14 -3.69 -2.16
N PHE A 168 8.51 -2.78 -1.24
CA PHE A 168 9.61 -1.85 -1.46
C PHE A 168 10.95 -2.58 -1.62
N GLN A 169 11.16 -3.73 -0.99
CA GLN A 169 12.35 -4.55 -1.19
C GLN A 169 12.55 -4.95 -2.66
N MET A 170 11.47 -5.05 -3.42
CA MET A 170 11.53 -5.37 -4.86
C MET A 170 11.87 -4.13 -5.72
N ILE A 171 11.60 -2.92 -5.20
CA ILE A 171 11.94 -1.65 -5.85
C ILE A 171 13.38 -1.23 -5.53
N ALA A 172 13.82 -1.45 -4.30
CA ALA A 172 15.11 -1.01 -3.78
C ALA A 172 16.31 -1.35 -4.69
N PRO A 173 16.41 -2.53 -5.33
CA PRO A 173 17.50 -2.84 -6.26
C PRO A 173 17.58 -1.94 -7.50
N SER A 174 16.52 -1.22 -7.82
CA SER A 174 16.48 -0.24 -8.93
C SER A 174 16.96 1.15 -8.52
N LEU A 175 17.20 1.36 -7.22
CA LEU A 175 17.64 2.65 -6.68
C LEU A 175 19.17 2.73 -6.60
N PRO A 176 19.76 3.94 -6.55
CA PRO A 176 21.18 4.13 -6.27
C PRO A 176 21.59 3.40 -4.99
N ALA A 177 22.75 2.75 -4.99
CA ALA A 177 23.24 1.92 -3.88
C ALA A 177 22.24 0.84 -3.38
N ASN A 178 21.26 0.44 -4.21
CA ASN A 178 20.14 -0.44 -3.85
C ASN A 178 19.33 0.11 -2.63
N GLY A 179 19.24 1.42 -2.49
CA GLY A 179 18.56 2.09 -1.38
C GLY A 179 19.24 1.94 -0.01
N ARG A 180 20.45 1.37 0.06
CA ARG A 180 21.15 1.14 1.33
C ARG A 180 21.61 2.45 1.94
N ASP A 181 21.38 2.58 3.26
CA ASP A 181 21.72 3.76 4.06
C ASP A 181 21.14 5.08 3.55
N GLN A 182 20.13 5.01 2.68
CA GLN A 182 19.39 6.14 2.14
C GLN A 182 18.02 6.29 2.79
N ASN A 183 17.56 7.53 2.91
CA ASN A 183 16.20 7.86 3.29
C ASN A 183 15.36 7.98 2.00
N ILE A 184 14.50 7.03 1.75
CA ILE A 184 13.68 6.98 0.53
C ILE A 184 12.25 7.39 0.88
N ALA A 185 11.76 8.46 0.29
CA ALA A 185 10.35 8.82 0.38
C ALA A 185 9.55 7.99 -0.64
N LEU A 186 8.72 7.09 -0.16
CA LEU A 186 7.76 6.33 -0.97
C LEU A 186 6.39 6.97 -0.83
N VAL A 187 5.83 7.41 -1.95
CA VAL A 187 4.55 8.13 -2.00
C VAL A 187 3.56 7.33 -2.82
N ASP A 188 2.62 6.68 -2.17
CA ASP A 188 1.55 5.94 -2.83
C ASP A 188 0.30 6.82 -2.96
N ILE A 189 -0.01 7.21 -4.21
CA ILE A 189 -1.05 8.19 -4.51
C ILE A 189 -2.28 7.45 -5.03
N GLY A 190 -3.18 7.15 -4.11
CA GLY A 190 -4.45 6.47 -4.37
C GLY A 190 -5.53 7.39 -4.97
N ALA A 191 -6.77 6.90 -4.95
CA ALA A 191 -7.91 7.68 -5.41
C ALA A 191 -8.33 8.77 -4.40
N HIS A 192 -8.33 8.47 -3.11
CA HIS A 192 -8.78 9.37 -2.03
C HIS A 192 -7.65 9.83 -1.12
N VAL A 193 -6.67 8.96 -0.89
CA VAL A 193 -5.60 9.15 0.09
C VAL A 193 -4.25 8.98 -0.60
N MET A 194 -3.32 9.84 -0.23
CA MET A 194 -1.90 9.72 -0.48
C MET A 194 -1.24 9.21 0.80
N HIS A 195 -0.62 8.04 0.71
CA HIS A 195 0.19 7.48 1.79
C HIS A 195 1.65 7.88 1.56
N PHE A 196 2.21 8.58 2.52
CA PHE A 196 3.59 9.03 2.49
C PHE A 196 4.41 8.25 3.51
N TYR A 197 5.43 7.55 3.06
CA TYR A 197 6.36 6.79 3.89
C TYR A 197 7.77 7.31 3.68
N VAL A 198 8.59 7.29 4.72
CA VAL A 198 10.04 7.37 4.58
C VAL A 198 10.64 6.05 5.07
N LEU A 199 11.37 5.39 4.18
CA LEU A 199 12.03 4.11 4.48
C LEU A 199 13.54 4.29 4.52
N ARG A 200 14.17 3.52 5.41
CA ARG A 200 15.62 3.35 5.47
C ARG A 200 15.95 1.88 5.68
N ASN A 201 16.84 1.34 4.85
CA ASN A 201 17.20 -0.08 4.87
C ASN A 201 15.96 -1.00 4.84
N ASN A 202 15.00 -0.67 3.99
CA ASN A 202 13.71 -1.36 3.81
C ASN A 202 12.77 -1.34 5.05
N GLN A 203 13.00 -0.48 6.02
CA GLN A 203 12.11 -0.31 7.18
C GLN A 203 11.46 1.06 7.16
N ILE A 204 10.18 1.12 7.46
CA ILE A 204 9.45 2.39 7.59
C ILE A 204 9.90 3.12 8.85
N LEU A 205 10.52 4.29 8.66
CA LEU A 205 10.90 5.22 9.74
C LEU A 205 9.78 6.20 10.08
N PHE A 206 8.97 6.54 9.09
CA PHE A 206 7.93 7.56 9.21
C PHE A 206 6.79 7.23 8.24
N SER A 207 5.57 7.46 8.69
CA SER A 207 4.37 7.34 7.85
C SER A 207 3.40 8.48 8.11
N ARG A 208 2.71 8.91 7.07
CA ARG A 208 1.68 9.93 7.14
C ARG A 208 0.67 9.74 6.02
N ASP A 209 -0.61 9.81 6.37
CA ASP A 209 -1.70 9.82 5.41
C ASP A 209 -2.17 11.25 5.15
N GLN A 210 -2.46 11.55 3.89
CA GLN A 210 -2.97 12.82 3.44
C GLN A 210 -4.24 12.60 2.63
N ALA A 211 -5.33 13.30 2.97
CA ALA A 211 -6.59 13.24 2.23
C ALA A 211 -6.47 13.98 0.88
N PHE A 212 -5.69 13.40 -0.02
CA PHE A 212 -5.42 13.88 -1.38
C PHE A 212 -5.25 12.69 -2.32
N GLY A 213 -5.81 12.75 -3.53
CA GLY A 213 -5.68 11.66 -4.49
C GLY A 213 -6.34 11.96 -5.84
N GLY A 214 -6.39 10.95 -6.70
CA GLY A 214 -6.85 11.08 -8.09
C GLY A 214 -8.31 11.52 -8.25
N ASN A 215 -9.13 11.43 -7.20
CA ASN A 215 -10.51 11.90 -7.25
C ASN A 215 -10.61 13.43 -7.28
N GLN A 216 -9.62 14.16 -6.73
CA GLN A 216 -9.59 15.61 -6.92
C GLN A 216 -9.47 15.97 -8.39
N LEU A 217 -8.59 15.27 -9.13
CA LEU A 217 -8.49 15.47 -10.57
C LEU A 217 -9.82 15.16 -11.28
N THR A 218 -10.48 14.06 -10.91
CA THR A 218 -11.80 13.72 -11.47
C THR A 218 -12.83 14.82 -11.19
N HIS A 219 -12.84 15.38 -9.98
CA HIS A 219 -13.74 16.49 -9.63
C HIS A 219 -13.43 17.79 -10.41
N GLU A 220 -12.15 18.12 -10.61
CA GLU A 220 -11.79 19.28 -11.40
C GLU A 220 -12.19 19.11 -12.87
N ILE A 221 -12.05 17.90 -13.44
CA ILE A 221 -12.53 17.57 -14.79
C ILE A 221 -14.06 17.76 -14.88
N GLN A 222 -14.83 17.24 -13.89
CA GLN A 222 -16.27 17.41 -13.84
C GLN A 222 -16.67 18.91 -13.86
N ARG A 223 -16.00 19.70 -13.05
CA ARG A 223 -16.30 21.14 -12.91
C ARG A 223 -15.91 21.93 -14.16
N ALA A 224 -14.75 21.64 -14.73
CA ALA A 224 -14.23 22.38 -15.88
C ALA A 224 -15.02 22.08 -17.17
N PHE A 225 -15.46 20.83 -17.34
CA PHE A 225 -16.09 20.37 -18.59
C PHE A 225 -17.55 19.95 -18.46
N ASN A 226 -18.17 20.19 -17.28
CA ASN A 226 -19.57 19.84 -16.98
C ASN A 226 -19.92 18.38 -17.29
N LEU A 227 -19.03 17.45 -16.90
CA LEU A 227 -19.18 16.01 -17.09
C LEU A 227 -19.74 15.34 -15.85
N SER A 228 -20.46 14.23 -16.02
CA SER A 228 -20.82 13.35 -14.90
C SER A 228 -19.54 12.70 -14.28
N PRO A 229 -19.61 12.18 -13.05
CA PRO A 229 -18.46 11.49 -12.43
C PRO A 229 -17.91 10.35 -13.28
N GLU A 230 -18.80 9.56 -13.90
CA GLU A 230 -18.43 8.42 -14.73
C GLU A 230 -17.77 8.85 -16.05
N GLU A 231 -18.30 9.91 -16.68
CA GLU A 231 -17.74 10.49 -17.90
C GLU A 231 -16.37 11.09 -17.60
N ALA A 232 -16.20 11.84 -16.51
CA ALA A 232 -14.94 12.44 -16.12
C ALA A 232 -13.87 11.37 -15.81
N GLU A 233 -14.23 10.31 -15.09
CA GLU A 233 -13.31 9.21 -14.80
C GLU A 233 -12.92 8.43 -16.07
N SER A 234 -13.87 8.22 -16.98
CA SER A 234 -13.60 7.60 -18.28
C SER A 234 -12.70 8.46 -19.15
N ALA A 235 -12.98 9.76 -19.23
CA ALA A 235 -12.19 10.72 -20.03
C ALA A 235 -10.76 10.87 -19.50
N LYS A 236 -10.59 10.90 -18.17
CA LYS A 236 -9.28 10.90 -17.50
C LYS A 236 -8.41 9.71 -17.91
N LYS A 237 -9.01 8.52 -18.08
CA LYS A 237 -8.28 7.27 -18.40
C LYS A 237 -8.05 7.05 -19.88
N ASN A 238 -8.99 7.47 -20.74
CA ASN A 238 -9.03 7.03 -22.14
C ASN A 238 -8.65 8.12 -23.15
N ALA A 239 -8.18 9.27 -22.71
CA ALA A 239 -8.02 10.48 -23.51
C ALA A 239 -9.34 10.89 -24.24
N GLY A 240 -9.61 12.13 -24.37
CA GLY A 240 -10.86 12.62 -24.98
C GLY A 240 -11.32 13.91 -24.30
N LEU A 241 -10.42 14.47 -23.48
CA LEU A 241 -10.60 15.77 -22.87
C LEU A 241 -10.23 16.89 -23.86
N PRO A 242 -10.84 18.08 -23.74
CA PRO A 242 -10.54 19.21 -24.57
C PRO A 242 -9.06 19.63 -24.54
N GLU A 243 -8.60 20.35 -25.58
CA GLU A 243 -7.18 20.78 -25.72
C GLU A 243 -6.68 21.61 -24.54
N ASN A 244 -7.56 22.34 -23.86
CA ASN A 244 -7.19 23.13 -22.68
C ASN A 244 -7.09 22.32 -21.38
N TYR A 245 -7.38 21.02 -21.39
CA TYR A 245 -7.34 20.17 -20.19
C TYR A 245 -5.97 20.22 -19.50
N ASP A 246 -4.90 20.10 -20.26
CA ASP A 246 -3.56 20.06 -19.68
C ASP A 246 -3.22 21.35 -18.93
N ALA A 247 -3.53 22.49 -19.52
CA ALA A 247 -3.20 23.79 -18.95
C ALA A 247 -4.14 24.19 -17.79
N ASP A 248 -5.44 23.93 -17.96
CA ASP A 248 -6.45 24.48 -17.04
C ASP A 248 -6.77 23.55 -15.87
N VAL A 249 -6.52 22.25 -16.01
CA VAL A 249 -6.90 21.24 -15.01
C VAL A 249 -5.71 20.39 -14.56
N LEU A 250 -5.01 19.73 -15.50
CA LEU A 250 -3.98 18.77 -15.13
C LEU A 250 -2.78 19.42 -14.46
N GLN A 251 -2.25 20.52 -15.05
CA GLN A 251 -1.09 21.22 -14.51
C GLN A 251 -1.36 21.79 -13.10
N PRO A 252 -2.50 22.49 -12.83
CA PRO A 252 -2.83 22.93 -11.47
C PRO A 252 -2.97 21.78 -10.47
N PHE A 253 -3.54 20.64 -10.89
CA PHE A 253 -3.62 19.45 -10.04
C PHE A 253 -2.23 18.91 -9.69
N MET A 254 -1.35 18.74 -10.68
CA MET A 254 0.03 18.29 -10.47
C MET A 254 0.81 19.20 -9.54
N GLU A 255 0.65 20.53 -9.71
CA GLU A 255 1.29 21.54 -8.85
C GLU A 255 0.82 21.39 -7.39
N THR A 256 -0.48 21.16 -7.19
CA THR A 256 -1.04 20.96 -5.86
C THR A 256 -0.54 19.66 -5.25
N LEU A 257 -0.52 18.56 -6.02
CA LEU A 257 -0.01 17.26 -5.56
C LEU A 257 1.48 17.35 -5.18
N ALA A 258 2.30 17.98 -6.01
CA ALA A 258 3.72 18.18 -5.70
C ALA A 258 3.94 19.06 -4.46
N LEU A 259 3.06 20.04 -4.22
CA LEU A 259 3.06 20.82 -2.99
C LEU A 259 2.72 19.97 -1.77
N GLU A 260 1.70 19.10 -1.84
CA GLU A 260 1.34 18.20 -0.74
C GLU A 260 2.47 17.22 -0.40
N ILE A 261 3.16 16.68 -1.41
CA ILE A 261 4.36 15.85 -1.21
C ILE A 261 5.46 16.64 -0.50
N THR A 262 5.72 17.89 -0.95
CA THR A 262 6.73 18.74 -0.32
C THR A 262 6.37 19.06 1.14
N ARG A 263 5.10 19.29 1.46
CA ARG A 263 4.62 19.51 2.84
C ARG A 263 4.84 18.26 3.70
N ALA A 264 4.59 17.07 3.16
CA ALA A 264 4.86 15.82 3.87
C ALA A 264 6.35 15.64 4.17
N LEU A 265 7.24 15.96 3.22
CA LEU A 265 8.69 16.00 3.42
C LEU A 265 9.10 16.99 4.51
N GLN A 266 8.57 18.22 4.47
CA GLN A 266 8.85 19.22 5.51
C GLN A 266 8.41 18.76 6.90
N PHE A 267 7.26 18.12 6.98
CA PHE A 267 6.77 17.56 8.25
C PHE A 267 7.70 16.45 8.74
N PHE A 268 8.15 15.55 7.87
CA PHE A 268 9.16 14.55 8.23
C PHE A 268 10.42 15.19 8.81
N PHE A 269 11.00 16.21 8.15
CA PHE A 269 12.20 16.89 8.60
C PHE A 269 12.02 17.63 9.93
N THR A 270 10.83 18.14 10.22
CA THR A 270 10.56 18.85 11.48
C THR A 270 10.18 17.95 12.63
N SER A 271 9.68 16.74 12.36
CA SER A 271 9.23 15.78 13.38
C SER A 271 10.24 14.67 13.69
N THR A 272 11.33 14.63 12.95
CA THR A 272 12.40 13.62 13.13
C THR A 272 13.78 14.29 13.21
N SER A 273 14.81 13.48 13.46
CA SER A 273 16.21 13.94 13.43
C SER A 273 16.81 13.99 12.02
N TYR A 274 16.09 13.57 11.01
CA TYR A 274 16.56 13.56 9.63
C TYR A 274 16.31 14.90 8.94
N SER A 275 17.26 15.36 8.13
CA SER A 275 17.21 16.66 7.44
C SER A 275 17.05 16.54 5.92
N GLN A 276 17.09 15.31 5.38
CA GLN A 276 17.00 15.07 3.94
C GLN A 276 16.40 13.71 3.63
N VAL A 277 15.88 13.58 2.41
CA VAL A 277 15.64 12.32 1.70
C VAL A 277 16.55 12.27 0.48
N ASP A 278 16.96 11.07 0.08
CA ASP A 278 17.90 10.84 -1.02
C ASP A 278 17.19 10.60 -2.35
N GLN A 279 15.95 10.11 -2.28
CA GLN A 279 15.14 9.74 -3.44
C GLN A 279 13.65 9.83 -3.10
N VAL A 280 12.82 10.16 -4.10
CA VAL A 280 11.37 10.00 -4.05
C VAL A 280 10.95 8.90 -5.00
N VAL A 281 10.10 7.98 -4.55
CA VAL A 281 9.49 6.92 -5.35
C VAL A 281 7.98 7.13 -5.35
N LEU A 282 7.40 7.36 -6.52
CA LEU A 282 5.97 7.57 -6.69
C LEU A 282 5.30 6.25 -7.07
N THR A 283 4.21 5.88 -6.40
CA THR A 283 3.38 4.72 -6.67
C THR A 283 1.90 5.09 -6.66
N GLY A 284 1.03 4.13 -6.93
CA GLY A 284 -0.40 4.39 -7.05
C GLY A 284 -0.81 4.94 -8.41
N GLY A 285 -2.11 5.16 -8.59
CA GLY A 285 -2.68 5.53 -9.88
C GLY A 285 -2.23 6.88 -10.42
N CYS A 286 -1.98 7.85 -9.55
CA CYS A 286 -1.53 9.18 -9.97
C CYS A 286 -0.04 9.23 -10.33
N ALA A 287 0.77 8.26 -9.91
CA ALA A 287 2.19 8.19 -10.31
C ALA A 287 2.40 8.10 -11.82
N LEU A 288 1.35 7.68 -12.55
CA LEU A 288 1.37 7.54 -14.02
C LEU A 288 1.01 8.83 -14.76
N VAL A 289 0.71 9.92 -14.06
CA VAL A 289 0.46 11.22 -14.69
C VAL A 289 1.77 11.71 -15.33
N PRO A 290 1.78 11.93 -16.66
CA PRO A 290 3.01 12.32 -17.36
C PRO A 290 3.63 13.60 -16.80
N GLY A 291 4.94 13.58 -16.50
CA GLY A 291 5.70 14.74 -16.01
C GLY A 291 5.52 15.01 -14.50
N LEU A 292 4.74 14.20 -13.79
CA LEU A 292 4.58 14.36 -12.33
C LEU A 292 5.89 14.10 -11.59
N ASP A 293 6.62 13.08 -11.96
CA ASP A 293 7.93 12.75 -11.37
C ASP A 293 8.95 13.87 -11.55
N GLU A 294 9.02 14.45 -12.74
CA GLU A 294 9.89 15.62 -13.02
C GLU A 294 9.50 16.83 -12.17
N LEU A 295 8.20 17.11 -12.06
CA LEU A 295 7.68 18.20 -11.24
C LEU A 295 7.97 18.01 -9.75
N VAL A 296 7.76 16.79 -9.25
CA VAL A 296 8.07 16.42 -7.85
C VAL A 296 9.56 16.54 -7.60
N ALA A 297 10.41 16.01 -8.49
CA ALA A 297 11.87 16.13 -8.38
C ALA A 297 12.32 17.59 -8.30
N LYS A 298 11.79 18.45 -9.16
CA LYS A 298 12.09 19.89 -9.18
C LYS A 298 11.68 20.58 -7.88
N ARG A 299 10.51 20.25 -7.32
CA ARG A 299 10.01 20.88 -6.09
C ARG A 299 10.67 20.34 -4.83
N ALA A 300 10.91 19.04 -4.76
CA ALA A 300 11.56 18.39 -3.62
C ALA A 300 13.08 18.61 -3.59
N GLY A 301 13.69 18.98 -4.74
CA GLY A 301 15.14 19.17 -4.87
C GLY A 301 15.92 17.85 -4.85
N VAL A 302 15.23 16.71 -5.05
CA VAL A 302 15.81 15.37 -5.11
C VAL A 302 15.21 14.60 -6.29
N ASN A 303 15.91 13.57 -6.76
CA ASN A 303 15.39 12.76 -7.86
C ASN A 303 14.10 12.05 -7.48
N ALA A 304 13.15 12.00 -8.41
CA ALA A 304 11.90 11.26 -8.25
C ALA A 304 11.73 10.28 -9.42
N ILE A 305 11.22 9.09 -9.11
CA ILE A 305 10.96 8.04 -10.11
C ILE A 305 9.59 7.42 -9.86
N VAL A 306 9.03 6.81 -10.89
CA VAL A 306 7.86 5.94 -10.75
C VAL A 306 8.30 4.54 -10.32
N GLY A 307 7.75 4.07 -9.20
CA GLY A 307 8.07 2.77 -8.62
C GLY A 307 7.44 1.61 -9.40
N ASN A 308 8.22 0.57 -9.63
CA ASN A 308 7.76 -0.68 -10.24
C ASN A 308 8.27 -1.88 -9.43
N PRO A 309 7.42 -2.56 -8.65
CA PRO A 309 7.86 -3.69 -7.81
C PRO A 309 8.25 -4.93 -8.63
N PHE A 310 7.96 -4.95 -9.93
CA PHE A 310 8.26 -6.08 -10.82
C PHE A 310 9.50 -5.86 -11.71
N ALA A 311 10.17 -4.71 -11.59
CA ALA A 311 11.29 -4.34 -12.48
C ALA A 311 12.43 -5.38 -12.49
N ASN A 312 12.66 -6.04 -11.36
CA ASN A 312 13.71 -7.03 -11.17
C ASN A 312 13.19 -8.48 -11.08
N MET A 313 11.90 -8.70 -11.39
CA MET A 313 11.30 -10.03 -11.45
C MET A 313 11.26 -10.57 -12.86
N SER A 314 11.33 -11.89 -13.00
CA SER A 314 10.89 -12.52 -14.25
C SER A 314 9.36 -12.41 -14.36
N VAL A 315 8.86 -12.31 -15.59
CA VAL A 315 7.45 -12.12 -15.87
C VAL A 315 6.95 -13.24 -16.77
N SER A 316 5.76 -13.74 -16.49
CA SER A 316 5.12 -14.79 -17.30
C SER A 316 4.81 -14.28 -18.71
N ASP A 317 5.03 -15.12 -19.73
CA ASP A 317 4.77 -14.80 -21.15
C ASP A 317 3.30 -14.47 -21.44
N ARG A 318 2.40 -14.74 -20.49
CA ARG A 318 0.96 -14.41 -20.59
C ARG A 318 0.69 -12.93 -20.32
N ILE A 319 1.64 -12.24 -19.69
CA ILE A 319 1.51 -10.83 -19.30
C ILE A 319 2.06 -9.94 -20.41
N ARG A 320 1.26 -8.98 -20.84
CA ARG A 320 1.69 -8.00 -21.85
C ARG A 320 2.58 -6.94 -21.22
N PRO A 321 3.83 -6.76 -21.67
CA PRO A 321 4.77 -5.83 -21.03
C PRO A 321 4.28 -4.38 -20.96
N ARG A 322 3.63 -3.88 -22.02
CA ARG A 322 3.08 -2.52 -22.04
C ARG A 322 1.98 -2.31 -21.02
N GLN A 323 1.12 -3.31 -20.84
CA GLN A 323 0.05 -3.23 -19.85
C GLN A 323 0.63 -3.30 -18.43
N LEU A 324 1.58 -4.21 -18.20
CA LEU A 324 2.25 -4.27 -16.89
C LEU A 324 2.95 -2.95 -16.54
N ALA A 325 3.62 -2.32 -17.49
CA ALA A 325 4.28 -1.02 -17.24
C ALA A 325 3.28 0.06 -16.80
N ALA A 326 2.05 0.04 -17.35
CA ALA A 326 0.99 0.96 -16.96
C ALA A 326 0.30 0.56 -15.63
N ASP A 327 0.30 -0.72 -15.27
CA ASP A 327 -0.39 -1.19 -14.06
C ASP A 327 0.56 -1.36 -12.86
N ALA A 328 1.87 -1.51 -13.07
CA ALA A 328 2.83 -1.86 -12.03
C ALA A 328 2.80 -0.93 -10.79
N PRO A 329 2.73 0.41 -10.92
CA PRO A 329 2.70 1.30 -9.76
C PRO A 329 1.49 1.12 -8.85
N VAL A 330 0.33 0.67 -9.39
CA VAL A 330 -0.88 0.45 -8.59
C VAL A 330 -0.90 -0.91 -7.89
N LEU A 331 0.03 -1.80 -8.21
CA LEU A 331 0.08 -3.17 -7.69
C LEU A 331 1.01 -3.33 -6.48
N LEU A 332 1.52 -2.23 -5.90
CA LEU A 332 2.52 -2.25 -4.83
C LEU A 332 2.05 -3.11 -3.65
N ILE A 333 0.91 -2.78 -3.03
CA ILE A 333 0.37 -3.51 -1.87
C ILE A 333 0.07 -4.97 -2.24
N GLY A 334 -0.56 -5.20 -3.40
CA GLY A 334 -0.83 -6.55 -3.89
C GLY A 334 0.45 -7.40 -4.08
N CYS A 335 1.56 -6.78 -4.49
CA CYS A 335 2.86 -7.42 -4.59
C CYS A 335 3.40 -7.81 -3.20
N GLY A 336 3.40 -6.88 -2.23
CA GLY A 336 3.85 -7.16 -0.87
C GLY A 336 3.04 -8.27 -0.20
N LEU A 337 1.72 -8.25 -0.37
CA LEU A 337 0.86 -9.33 0.12
C LEU A 337 1.16 -10.68 -0.54
N ALA A 338 1.51 -10.68 -1.83
CA ALA A 338 1.87 -11.93 -2.51
C ALA A 338 3.19 -12.51 -1.98
N LEU A 339 4.12 -11.66 -1.52
CA LEU A 339 5.39 -12.08 -0.91
C LEU A 339 5.19 -12.77 0.44
N ARG A 340 4.10 -12.46 1.19
CA ARG A 340 3.79 -13.13 2.47
C ARG A 340 3.58 -14.64 2.36
N SER A 341 3.39 -15.19 1.19
CA SER A 341 3.28 -16.63 0.99
C SER A 341 4.62 -17.37 1.01
N PHE A 342 5.74 -16.66 1.10
CA PHE A 342 7.10 -17.21 1.08
C PHE A 342 7.89 -16.91 2.37
N ASN A 343 7.30 -16.16 3.31
CA ASN A 343 7.88 -15.81 4.61
C ASN A 343 7.36 -16.74 5.71
#